data_4b88f76afafc81504e5e0855f63bf922
#
_entry.id   4b88f76afafc81504e5e0855f63bf922
#
_cell.length_a   1.000
_cell.length_b   1.000
_cell.length_c   1.000
_cell.angle_alpha   90.00
_cell.angle_beta   90.00
_cell.angle_gamma   90.00
#
_symmetry.space_group_name_H-M   'P 1'
#
loop_
_entity.id
_entity.type
_entity.pdbx_description
1 polymer ?
#
loop_
_entity_poly.entity_id
_entity_poly.type
_entity_poly.pdbx_seq_one_letter_code
_entity_poly.pdbx_strand_id
1 'polypeptide(L)'
;MQTSIPFEGFHPGDSFVTGRRTITETDIIQFVCLVGLLEPLFIDAEYIREESLYGQRIAPGSLTFSMAEGLTVQTGILHTTGMAFIGLEQMRLFAPVKVGDTIQVRVEVLDTKAVKKRGGGIVRYRHQVRNQKGDLVMEYNVSRLIRGAERDQAGDEPKRAGGEGG
;
A
#
# COMPACT_ATOMS: atom_id res chain seq x y z
N MET A 1 9.78 -17.40 -5.40
CA MET A 1 10.01 -15.94 -5.48
C MET A 1 9.13 -15.43 -6.61
N GLN A 2 8.19 -14.55 -6.32
CA GLN A 2 7.39 -13.91 -7.37
C GLN A 2 8.32 -12.92 -8.08
N THR A 3 8.41 -13.02 -9.39
CA THR A 3 9.27 -12.14 -10.19
C THR A 3 8.60 -10.76 -10.27
N SER A 4 9.36 -9.68 -10.11
CA SER A 4 8.86 -8.32 -10.30
C SER A 4 8.27 -8.16 -11.71
N ILE A 5 7.15 -7.45 -11.80
CA ILE A 5 6.43 -7.28 -13.07
C ILE A 5 6.77 -5.88 -13.61
N PRO A 6 7.30 -5.76 -14.84
CA PRO A 6 7.47 -4.47 -15.51
C PRO A 6 6.12 -3.90 -15.96
N PHE A 7 6.07 -2.62 -16.32
CA PHE A 7 4.84 -1.92 -16.70
C PHE A 7 4.02 -2.67 -17.77
N GLU A 8 4.69 -3.22 -18.78
CA GLU A 8 4.07 -3.93 -19.91
C GLU A 8 3.39 -5.24 -19.50
N GLY A 9 3.72 -5.75 -18.31
CA GLY A 9 3.12 -6.97 -17.76
C GLY A 9 1.84 -6.75 -16.97
N PHE A 10 1.37 -5.49 -16.83
CA PHE A 10 0.10 -5.18 -16.16
C PHE A 10 -1.00 -4.92 -17.18
N HIS A 11 -2.12 -5.63 -17.07
CA HIS A 11 -3.27 -5.45 -17.95
C HIS A 11 -4.54 -5.15 -17.15
N PRO A 12 -5.42 -4.25 -17.62
CA PRO A 12 -6.71 -4.04 -16.97
C PRO A 12 -7.48 -5.36 -16.81
N GLY A 13 -8.00 -5.58 -15.60
CA GLY A 13 -8.69 -6.81 -15.22
C GLY A 13 -7.79 -7.87 -14.55
N ASP A 14 -6.46 -7.75 -14.64
CA ASP A 14 -5.56 -8.60 -13.86
C ASP A 14 -5.83 -8.45 -12.36
N SER A 15 -5.81 -9.54 -11.63
CA SER A 15 -6.01 -9.49 -10.19
C SER A 15 -5.20 -10.54 -9.47
N PHE A 16 -4.81 -10.22 -8.23
CA PHE A 16 -4.11 -11.14 -7.33
C PHE A 16 -4.55 -10.89 -5.88
N VAL A 17 -4.17 -11.80 -5.00
CA VAL A 17 -4.47 -11.73 -3.56
C VAL A 17 -3.16 -11.81 -2.79
N THR A 18 -3.03 -10.97 -1.77
CA THR A 18 -1.81 -10.92 -0.93
C THR A 18 -1.78 -12.07 0.07
N GLY A 19 -0.68 -12.20 0.79
CA GLY A 19 -0.64 -12.92 2.05
C GLY A 19 -1.63 -12.35 3.07
N ARG A 20 -1.72 -12.97 4.24
CA ARG A 20 -2.59 -12.57 5.35
C ARG A 20 -1.76 -12.01 6.49
N ARG A 21 -2.31 -11.04 7.24
CA ARG A 21 -1.70 -10.50 8.45
C ARG A 21 -2.73 -10.25 9.53
N THR A 22 -2.47 -10.75 10.74
CA THR A 22 -3.24 -10.43 11.94
C THR A 22 -2.80 -9.08 12.49
N ILE A 23 -3.77 -8.24 12.82
CA ILE A 23 -3.57 -6.94 13.47
C ILE A 23 -3.46 -7.19 14.98
N THR A 24 -2.32 -6.85 15.54
CA THR A 24 -2.07 -6.99 16.98
C THR A 24 -2.30 -5.67 17.71
N GLU A 25 -2.50 -5.75 19.04
CA GLU A 25 -2.54 -4.55 19.88
C GLU A 25 -1.24 -3.77 19.80
N THR A 26 -0.10 -4.46 19.75
CA THR A 26 1.22 -3.84 19.60
C THR A 26 1.32 -3.02 18.30
N ASP A 27 0.80 -3.53 17.18
CA ASP A 27 0.78 -2.79 15.91
C ASP A 27 0.06 -1.45 16.07
N ILE A 28 -1.09 -1.45 16.74
CA ILE A 28 -1.91 -0.24 16.94
C ILE A 28 -1.15 0.75 17.84
N ILE A 29 -0.68 0.30 19.01
CA ILE A 29 0.00 1.17 19.97
C ILE A 29 1.27 1.77 19.37
N GLN A 30 2.10 0.98 18.71
CA GLN A 30 3.30 1.49 18.06
C GLN A 30 2.97 2.53 16.98
N PHE A 31 1.96 2.26 16.16
CA PHE A 31 1.57 3.18 15.10
C PHE A 31 1.04 4.51 15.66
N VAL A 32 0.10 4.49 16.61
CA VAL A 32 -0.51 5.72 17.14
C VAL A 32 0.52 6.57 17.90
N CYS A 33 1.46 5.94 18.60
CA CYS A 33 2.58 6.63 19.24
C CYS A 33 3.52 7.25 18.20
N LEU A 34 3.84 6.51 17.14
CA LEU A 34 4.75 6.99 16.07
C LEU A 34 4.19 8.23 15.36
N VAL A 35 2.90 8.25 15.07
CA VAL A 35 2.27 9.33 14.29
C VAL A 35 1.61 10.40 15.16
N GLY A 36 1.60 10.24 16.47
CA GLY A 36 0.97 11.18 17.41
C GLY A 36 -0.56 11.12 17.44
N LEU A 37 -1.18 10.02 17.02
CA LEU A 37 -2.63 9.83 17.01
C LEU A 37 -3.12 9.34 18.39
N LEU A 38 -2.89 10.16 19.42
CA LEU A 38 -3.05 9.81 20.84
C LEU A 38 -4.46 10.14 21.37
N GLU A 39 -5.49 9.70 20.66
CA GLU A 39 -6.88 9.86 21.08
C GLU A 39 -7.31 8.75 22.06
N PRO A 40 -8.23 9.04 23.02
CA PRO A 40 -8.75 8.03 23.95
C PRO A 40 -9.24 6.76 23.26
N LEU A 41 -9.84 6.89 22.06
CA LEU A 41 -10.30 5.76 21.24
C LEU A 41 -9.20 4.71 20.98
N PHE A 42 -7.93 5.10 20.98
CA PHE A 42 -6.81 4.20 20.67
C PHE A 42 -5.95 3.86 21.88
N ILE A 43 -5.88 4.75 22.91
CA ILE A 43 -4.92 4.62 24.01
C ILE A 43 -5.54 4.39 25.38
N ASP A 44 -6.78 4.82 25.61
CA ASP A 44 -7.48 4.70 26.90
C ASP A 44 -8.35 3.44 26.92
N ALA A 45 -7.93 2.43 27.67
CA ALA A 45 -8.64 1.15 27.73
C ALA A 45 -10.01 1.27 28.44
N GLU A 46 -10.15 2.16 29.40
CA GLU A 46 -11.41 2.38 30.12
C GLU A 46 -12.42 3.09 29.20
N TYR A 47 -12.00 4.16 28.54
CA TYR A 47 -12.82 4.84 27.54
C TYR A 47 -13.27 3.87 26.41
N ILE A 48 -12.36 3.04 25.93
CA ILE A 48 -12.67 2.06 24.87
C ILE A 48 -13.74 1.08 25.30
N ARG A 49 -13.68 0.63 26.55
CA ARG A 49 -14.63 -0.36 27.11
C ARG A 49 -16.00 0.26 27.40
N GLU A 50 -16.03 1.46 27.95
CA GLU A 50 -17.26 2.04 28.52
C GLU A 50 -17.98 3.01 27.61
N GLU A 51 -17.24 3.78 26.80
CA GLU A 51 -17.78 4.89 26.02
C GLU A 51 -17.68 4.68 24.50
N SER A 52 -16.72 3.87 24.03
CA SER A 52 -16.53 3.67 22.60
C SER A 52 -17.63 2.80 21.99
N LEU A 53 -18.04 3.12 20.75
CA LEU A 53 -19.00 2.33 19.98
C LEU A 53 -18.53 0.90 19.71
N TYR A 54 -17.26 0.60 19.90
CA TYR A 54 -16.64 -0.65 19.47
C TYR A 54 -16.44 -1.65 20.61
N GLY A 55 -16.42 -1.20 21.88
CA GLY A 55 -16.19 -2.01 23.07
C GLY A 55 -14.81 -2.68 23.14
N GLN A 56 -13.97 -2.48 22.13
CA GLN A 56 -12.58 -2.97 22.07
C GLN A 56 -11.75 -2.08 21.17
N ARG A 57 -10.41 -2.17 21.32
CA ARG A 57 -9.49 -1.36 20.51
C ARG A 57 -9.60 -1.71 19.03
N ILE A 58 -9.65 -0.68 18.21
CA ILE A 58 -9.68 -0.78 16.75
C ILE A 58 -8.41 -0.19 16.15
N ALA A 59 -8.06 -0.65 14.96
CA ALA A 59 -6.98 -0.07 14.18
C ALA A 59 -7.44 1.27 13.57
N PRO A 60 -6.63 2.33 13.65
CA PRO A 60 -6.85 3.52 12.84
C PRO A 60 -6.96 3.15 11.35
N GLY A 61 -7.80 3.87 10.59
CA GLY A 61 -7.93 3.62 9.16
C GLY A 61 -6.59 3.77 8.41
N SER A 62 -5.76 4.73 8.85
CA SER A 62 -4.41 4.93 8.32
C SER A 62 -3.47 3.75 8.58
N LEU A 63 -3.57 3.08 9.73
CA LEU A 63 -2.81 1.86 10.01
C LEU A 63 -3.27 0.71 9.10
N THR A 64 -4.59 0.51 8.99
CA THR A 64 -5.17 -0.52 8.10
C THR A 64 -4.71 -0.32 6.66
N PHE A 65 -4.72 0.91 6.16
CA PHE A 65 -4.19 1.27 4.86
C PHE A 65 -2.70 0.94 4.73
N SER A 66 -1.88 1.39 5.67
CA SER A 66 -0.43 1.16 5.63
C SER A 66 -0.07 -0.33 5.63
N MET A 67 -0.79 -1.14 6.41
CA MET A 67 -0.58 -2.58 6.43
C MET A 67 -1.05 -3.27 5.16
N ALA A 68 -2.15 -2.82 4.56
CA ALA A 68 -2.62 -3.31 3.27
C ALA A 68 -1.62 -3.03 2.14
N GLU A 69 -1.02 -1.83 2.14
CA GLU A 69 0.06 -1.47 1.23
C GLU A 69 1.30 -2.34 1.46
N GLY A 70 1.68 -2.57 2.72
CA GLY A 70 2.78 -3.47 3.08
C GLY A 70 2.56 -4.90 2.56
N LEU A 71 1.35 -5.45 2.70
CA LEU A 71 0.99 -6.76 2.16
C LEU A 71 1.10 -6.80 0.63
N THR A 72 0.70 -5.72 -0.04
CA THR A 72 0.83 -5.60 -1.51
C THR A 72 2.29 -5.61 -1.94
N VAL A 73 3.15 -4.85 -1.26
CA VAL A 73 4.60 -4.82 -1.54
C VAL A 73 5.25 -6.18 -1.29
N GLN A 74 4.85 -6.88 -0.22
CA GLN A 74 5.38 -8.22 0.12
C GLN A 74 5.09 -9.29 -0.93
N THR A 75 4.15 -9.09 -1.85
CA THR A 75 3.95 -10.00 -2.99
C THR A 75 5.16 -10.05 -3.92
N GLY A 76 6.03 -9.04 -3.90
CA GLY A 76 7.20 -8.93 -4.76
C GLY A 76 6.90 -8.38 -6.16
N ILE A 77 5.64 -8.21 -6.56
CA ILE A 77 5.28 -7.75 -7.92
C ILE A 77 5.84 -6.37 -8.27
N LEU A 78 6.07 -5.53 -7.24
CA LEU A 78 6.62 -4.18 -7.38
C LEU A 78 8.14 -4.12 -7.11
N HIS A 79 8.75 -5.25 -6.77
CA HIS A 79 10.18 -5.28 -6.42
C HIS A 79 11.03 -4.82 -7.61
N THR A 80 11.87 -3.82 -7.41
CA THR A 80 12.71 -3.17 -8.44
C THR A 80 11.98 -2.42 -9.56
N THR A 81 10.67 -2.64 -9.78
CA THR A 81 9.90 -1.97 -10.84
C THR A 81 9.04 -0.82 -10.31
N GLY A 82 8.60 -0.85 -9.06
CA GLY A 82 7.90 0.27 -8.43
C GLY A 82 8.81 1.49 -8.29
N MET A 83 8.46 2.59 -8.97
CA MET A 83 9.26 3.83 -8.96
C MET A 83 8.70 4.90 -8.02
N ALA A 84 7.37 5.06 -7.98
CA ALA A 84 6.73 6.05 -7.13
C ALA A 84 5.27 5.70 -6.83
N PHE A 85 4.83 6.08 -5.64
CA PHE A 85 3.42 6.19 -5.27
C PHE A 85 2.93 7.55 -5.79
N ILE A 86 1.94 7.54 -6.70
CA ILE A 86 1.48 8.77 -7.38
C ILE A 86 0.28 9.37 -6.66
N GLY A 87 -0.65 8.53 -6.20
CA GLY A 87 -1.84 9.03 -5.56
C GLY A 87 -2.72 7.95 -4.97
N LEU A 88 -3.61 8.41 -4.09
CA LEU A 88 -4.65 7.63 -3.41
C LEU A 88 -5.99 8.30 -3.69
N GLU A 89 -6.97 7.51 -4.14
CA GLU A 89 -8.30 7.98 -4.49
C GLU A 89 -9.38 7.09 -3.88
N GLN A 90 -10.55 7.66 -3.63
CA GLN A 90 -11.77 6.95 -3.28
C GLN A 90 -11.62 6.00 -2.08
N MET A 91 -10.79 6.35 -1.10
CA MET A 91 -10.66 5.54 0.11
C MET A 91 -11.97 5.57 0.90
N ARG A 92 -12.49 4.38 1.23
CA ARG A 92 -13.68 4.18 2.06
C ARG A 92 -13.45 3.08 3.06
N LEU A 93 -13.87 3.32 4.30
CA LEU A 93 -13.90 2.33 5.38
C LEU A 93 -15.36 1.86 5.54
N PHE A 94 -15.57 0.56 5.56
CA PHE A 94 -16.90 -0.05 5.65
C PHE A 94 -17.14 -0.68 7.03
N ALA A 95 -16.08 -1.15 7.67
CA ALA A 95 -16.13 -1.75 9.00
C ALA A 95 -14.81 -1.51 9.75
N PRO A 96 -14.85 -1.43 11.09
CA PRO A 96 -13.64 -1.32 11.90
C PRO A 96 -12.82 -2.62 11.82
N VAL A 97 -11.51 -2.46 11.76
CA VAL A 97 -10.57 -3.57 11.96
C VAL A 97 -10.18 -3.60 13.43
N LYS A 98 -10.40 -4.73 14.07
CA LYS A 98 -10.21 -4.90 15.52
C LYS A 98 -8.90 -5.63 15.81
N VAL A 99 -8.42 -5.51 17.06
CA VAL A 99 -7.32 -6.37 17.52
C VAL A 99 -7.71 -7.83 17.34
N GLY A 100 -6.82 -8.62 16.73
CA GLY A 100 -7.06 -10.03 16.41
C GLY A 100 -7.67 -10.29 15.03
N ASP A 101 -8.19 -9.26 14.34
CA ASP A 101 -8.62 -9.44 12.95
C ASP A 101 -7.42 -9.74 12.04
N THR A 102 -7.64 -10.60 11.07
CA THR A 102 -6.66 -10.96 10.07
C THR A 102 -7.09 -10.41 8.72
N ILE A 103 -6.31 -9.49 8.19
CA ILE A 103 -6.61 -8.84 6.90
C ILE A 103 -5.88 -9.50 5.74
N GLN A 104 -6.49 -9.40 4.57
CA GLN A 104 -5.96 -9.80 3.28
C GLN A 104 -6.41 -8.79 2.23
N VAL A 105 -5.61 -8.56 1.19
CA VAL A 105 -5.94 -7.60 0.13
C VAL A 105 -6.12 -8.32 -1.19
N ARG A 106 -7.25 -8.08 -1.85
CA ARG A 106 -7.42 -8.35 -3.27
C ARG A 106 -7.06 -7.08 -4.04
N VAL A 107 -6.12 -7.20 -4.97
CA VAL A 107 -5.66 -6.13 -5.85
C VAL A 107 -6.12 -6.41 -7.26
N GLU A 108 -6.68 -5.41 -7.91
CA GLU A 108 -7.15 -5.48 -9.30
C GLU A 108 -6.57 -4.30 -10.09
N VAL A 109 -6.04 -4.56 -11.26
CA VAL A 109 -5.58 -3.53 -12.20
C VAL A 109 -6.79 -2.89 -12.87
N LEU A 110 -7.00 -1.59 -12.65
CA LEU A 110 -8.12 -0.86 -13.27
C LEU A 110 -7.79 -0.33 -14.64
N ASP A 111 -6.64 0.32 -14.75
CA ASP A 111 -6.13 0.84 -16.01
C ASP A 111 -4.61 1.03 -16.01
N THR A 112 -4.05 1.23 -17.20
CA THR A 112 -2.62 1.46 -17.41
C THR A 112 -2.41 2.60 -18.41
N LYS A 113 -1.43 3.49 -18.12
CA LYS A 113 -1.10 4.62 -18.98
C LYS A 113 0.42 4.74 -19.16
N ALA A 114 0.90 4.53 -20.37
CA ALA A 114 2.33 4.67 -20.68
C ALA A 114 2.82 6.11 -20.48
N VAL A 115 4.01 6.26 -19.89
CA VAL A 115 4.70 7.53 -19.69
C VAL A 115 6.10 7.42 -20.28
N LYS A 116 6.20 7.61 -21.60
CA LYS A 116 7.43 7.43 -22.41
C LYS A 116 8.65 8.15 -21.82
N LYS A 117 8.50 9.40 -21.33
CA LYS A 117 9.59 10.18 -20.75
C LYS A 117 10.20 9.58 -19.47
N ARG A 118 9.55 8.56 -18.89
CA ARG A 118 9.99 7.92 -17.64
C ARG A 118 10.32 6.44 -17.78
N GLY A 119 10.37 5.94 -19.02
CA GLY A 119 10.72 4.54 -19.29
C GLY A 119 9.78 3.55 -18.57
N GLY A 120 8.46 3.74 -18.72
CA GLY A 120 7.45 2.90 -18.08
C GLY A 120 6.06 3.51 -18.15
N GLY A 121 5.25 3.38 -17.10
CA GLY A 121 3.90 3.92 -17.08
C GLY A 121 3.26 3.96 -15.70
N ILE A 122 2.08 4.54 -15.64
CA ILE A 122 1.23 4.59 -14.45
C ILE A 122 0.26 3.41 -14.53
N VAL A 123 0.22 2.64 -13.46
CA VAL A 123 -0.78 1.57 -13.26
C VAL A 123 -1.69 2.00 -12.12
N ARG A 124 -2.98 1.95 -12.34
CA ARG A 124 -4.00 2.23 -11.33
C ARG A 124 -4.63 0.93 -10.85
N TYR A 125 -4.62 0.73 -9.55
CA TYR A 125 -5.11 -0.46 -8.90
C TYR A 125 -6.30 -0.14 -8.01
N ARG A 126 -7.24 -1.07 -7.89
CA ARG A 126 -8.22 -1.15 -6.79
C ARG A 126 -7.70 -2.12 -5.75
N HIS A 127 -7.74 -1.70 -4.50
CA HIS A 127 -7.43 -2.54 -3.35
C HIS A 127 -8.70 -2.78 -2.53
N GLN A 128 -9.04 -4.03 -2.32
CA GLN A 128 -10.13 -4.45 -1.44
C GLN A 128 -9.54 -5.18 -0.24
N VAL A 129 -9.58 -4.55 0.92
CA VAL A 129 -9.12 -5.14 2.18
C VAL A 129 -10.27 -5.90 2.81
N ARG A 130 -10.07 -7.18 3.09
CA ARG A 130 -11.06 -8.04 3.71
C ARG A 130 -10.53 -8.63 5.01
N ASN A 131 -11.42 -8.86 5.97
CA ASN A 131 -11.09 -9.56 7.21
C ASN A 131 -11.16 -11.09 7.03
N GLN A 132 -10.89 -11.85 8.10
CA GLN A 132 -10.91 -13.31 8.11
C GLN A 132 -12.28 -13.94 7.82
N LYS A 133 -13.37 -13.15 7.95
CA LYS A 133 -14.73 -13.58 7.64
C LYS A 133 -15.12 -13.33 6.18
N GLY A 134 -14.26 -12.63 5.43
CA GLY A 134 -14.52 -12.20 4.07
C GLY A 134 -15.23 -10.85 3.94
N ASP A 135 -15.51 -10.17 5.06
CA ASP A 135 -16.14 -8.85 5.05
C ASP A 135 -15.20 -7.81 4.45
N LEU A 136 -15.71 -6.95 3.59
CA LEU A 136 -14.97 -5.81 3.06
C LEU A 136 -14.85 -4.76 4.17
N VAL A 137 -13.62 -4.48 4.62
CA VAL A 137 -13.35 -3.50 5.68
C VAL A 137 -12.86 -2.16 5.14
N MET A 138 -12.16 -2.18 4.00
CA MET A 138 -11.69 -0.96 3.34
C MET A 138 -11.56 -1.21 1.83
N GLU A 139 -11.82 -0.18 1.03
CA GLU A 139 -11.52 -0.15 -0.40
C GLU A 139 -10.88 1.19 -0.76
N TYR A 140 -9.92 1.18 -1.68
CA TYR A 140 -9.27 2.38 -2.20
C TYR A 140 -8.63 2.11 -3.55
N ASN A 141 -8.36 3.18 -4.31
CA ASN A 141 -7.60 3.12 -5.54
C ASN A 141 -6.22 3.77 -5.36
N VAL A 142 -5.20 3.13 -5.90
CA VAL A 142 -3.81 3.61 -5.87
C VAL A 142 -3.29 3.72 -7.29
N SER A 143 -2.61 4.81 -7.58
CA SER A 143 -1.83 5.00 -8.80
C SER A 143 -0.34 4.92 -8.49
N ARG A 144 0.39 4.09 -9.24
CA ARG A 144 1.83 3.91 -9.10
C ARG A 144 2.54 4.09 -10.43
N LEU A 145 3.70 4.74 -10.40
CA LEU A 145 4.62 4.75 -11.52
C LEU A 145 5.44 3.45 -11.48
N ILE A 146 5.38 2.68 -12.56
CA ILE A 146 6.05 1.39 -12.71
C ILE A 146 7.04 1.48 -13.85
N ARG A 147 8.24 0.95 -13.65
CA ARG A 147 9.31 0.89 -14.66
C ARG A 147 8.93 -0.10 -15.77
N GLY A 148 9.26 0.25 -17.01
CA GLY A 148 9.17 -0.66 -18.16
C GLY A 148 10.27 -1.73 -18.17
N ALA A 149 10.09 -2.72 -19.03
CA ALA A 149 11.04 -3.83 -19.23
C ALA A 149 12.36 -3.36 -19.82
N GLU A 150 12.32 -2.42 -20.78
CA GLU A 150 13.50 -1.82 -21.37
C GLU A 150 13.97 -0.63 -20.53
N ARG A 151 15.22 -0.69 -20.06
CA ARG A 151 15.93 0.51 -19.61
C ARG A 151 16.22 1.32 -20.86
N ASP A 152 15.60 2.48 -21.03
CA ASP A 152 16.09 3.49 -21.96
C ASP A 152 17.56 3.80 -21.57
N GLN A 153 18.50 3.31 -22.37
CA GLN A 153 19.93 3.57 -22.19
C GLN A 153 20.29 5.03 -22.53
N ALA A 154 19.32 5.87 -22.81
CA ALA A 154 19.49 7.28 -23.10
C ALA A 154 19.44 8.11 -21.81
N GLY A 155 20.51 8.13 -21.03
CA GLY A 155 20.56 9.08 -19.91
C GLY A 155 21.64 8.91 -18.85
N ASP A 156 22.51 7.91 -18.95
CA ASP A 156 23.60 7.77 -17.97
C ASP A 156 24.99 7.97 -18.63
N GLU A 157 25.19 9.13 -19.26
CA GLU A 157 26.55 9.65 -19.44
C GLU A 157 27.01 10.23 -18.09
N PRO A 158 28.00 9.62 -17.45
CA PRO A 158 28.59 10.23 -16.26
C PRO A 158 29.21 11.56 -16.71
N LYS A 159 28.74 12.68 -16.15
CA LYS A 159 29.44 13.96 -16.26
C LYS A 159 30.88 13.74 -15.82
N ARG A 160 31.79 13.62 -16.79
CA ARG A 160 33.24 13.65 -16.56
C ARG A 160 33.50 14.99 -15.91
N ALA A 161 33.95 14.95 -14.67
CA ALA A 161 34.53 16.09 -14.01
C ALA A 161 35.70 16.52 -14.88
N GLY A 162 35.57 17.66 -15.54
CA GLY A 162 36.67 18.31 -16.25
C GLY A 162 37.77 18.62 -15.25
N GLY A 163 38.90 17.96 -15.39
CA GLY A 163 40.14 18.35 -14.75
C GLY A 163 40.55 19.67 -15.36
N GLU A 164 40.62 20.71 -14.57
CA GLU A 164 41.40 21.90 -14.88
C GLU A 164 42.79 21.69 -14.30
N GLY A 165 43.72 21.46 -15.21
CA GLY A 165 45.11 21.74 -14.97
C GLY A 165 45.37 23.18 -15.41
N GLY A 166 46.14 23.91 -14.62
CA GLY A 166 46.62 25.24 -14.92
C GLY A 166 47.04 25.96 -13.66
#